data_79785b5a58dc18bef4a8e717339032d9
#
_entry.id   79785b5a58dc18bef4a8e717339032d9
#
_cell.length_a   1.000
_cell.length_b   1.000
_cell.length_c   1.000
_cell.angle_alpha   90.00
_cell.angle_beta   90.00
_cell.angle_gamma   90.00
#
_symmetry.space_group_name_H-M   'P 1'
#
loop_
_entity.id
_entity.type
_entity.pdbx_description
1 polymer ?
#
loop_
_entity_poly.entity_id
_entity_poly.type
_entity_poly.pdbx_seq_one_letter_code
_entity_poly.pdbx_strand_id
1 'polypeptide(L)'
;MRPPGPSLGGIVLRVAILIAVLLLATWGAHMVRDALNLQIRPDNEQQVHRIIMLGAVAYIGLLALPFVPGAEIGLAMLAAFGAAIAPLIYVCTVASMILAYTAGRFLPIDVLRQVLSVLRMHRAAELVAQAAPLSGEDRVATLLEGQSARALRLAVRYRYVALAVAVNTPGNSIIGGGGGIMLMAGLSGIFSPLATIATIALAVSPVPLAMVFFGLRF
;
A
#
# COMPACT_ATOMS: atom_id res chain seq x y z
N MET A 1 -25.69 -8.88 -21.71
CA MET A 1 -25.40 -10.05 -20.88
C MET A 1 -24.67 -9.57 -19.64
N ARG A 2 -25.21 -9.77 -18.43
CA ARG A 2 -24.49 -9.43 -17.18
C ARG A 2 -23.36 -10.43 -17.00
N PRO A 3 -22.13 -9.99 -16.69
CA PRO A 3 -21.04 -10.91 -16.36
C PRO A 3 -21.47 -11.75 -15.14
N PRO A 4 -21.14 -13.05 -15.09
CA PRO A 4 -21.45 -13.89 -13.95
C PRO A 4 -20.79 -13.29 -12.70
N GLY A 5 -21.56 -13.07 -11.65
CA GLY A 5 -21.05 -12.59 -10.37
C GLY A 5 -19.98 -13.54 -9.82
N PRO A 6 -19.08 -13.05 -8.96
CA PRO A 6 -18.00 -13.88 -8.43
C PRO A 6 -18.61 -15.10 -7.72
N SER A 7 -18.21 -16.28 -8.16
CA SER A 7 -18.67 -17.55 -7.55
C SER A 7 -18.22 -17.57 -6.08
N LEU A 8 -19.08 -18.05 -5.17
CA LEU A 8 -18.76 -18.24 -3.75
C LEU A 8 -17.41 -18.95 -3.56
N GLY A 9 -17.10 -19.96 -4.40
CA GLY A 9 -15.80 -20.63 -4.42
C GLY A 9 -14.63 -19.72 -4.74
N GLY A 10 -14.82 -18.75 -5.65
CA GLY A 10 -13.78 -17.76 -5.97
C GLY A 10 -13.50 -16.76 -4.82
N ILE A 11 -14.54 -16.39 -4.07
CA ILE A 11 -14.39 -15.53 -2.89
C ILE A 11 -13.67 -16.31 -1.78
N VAL A 12 -14.09 -17.53 -1.50
CA VAL A 12 -13.45 -18.38 -0.48
C VAL A 12 -11.98 -18.63 -0.81
N LEU A 13 -11.66 -18.93 -2.07
CA LEU A 13 -10.28 -19.12 -2.50
C LEU A 13 -9.42 -17.86 -2.30
N ARG A 14 -9.95 -16.67 -2.62
CA ARG A 14 -9.24 -15.40 -2.42
C ARG A 14 -8.99 -15.11 -0.95
N VAL A 15 -9.99 -15.32 -0.11
CA VAL A 15 -9.87 -15.17 1.35
C VAL A 15 -8.85 -16.17 1.91
N ALA A 16 -8.88 -17.43 1.46
CA ALA A 16 -7.91 -18.44 1.88
C ALA A 16 -6.48 -18.07 1.46
N ILE A 17 -6.29 -17.54 0.24
CA ILE A 17 -4.97 -17.05 -0.22
C ILE A 17 -4.50 -15.87 0.64
N LEU A 18 -5.36 -14.91 0.96
CA LEU A 18 -5.00 -13.77 1.81
C LEU A 18 -4.60 -14.24 3.21
N ILE A 19 -5.34 -15.15 3.80
CA ILE A 19 -5.00 -15.74 5.11
C ILE A 19 -3.67 -16.49 5.03
N ALA A 20 -3.45 -17.28 3.98
CA ALA A 20 -2.19 -18.00 3.79
C ALA A 20 -1.00 -17.06 3.64
N VAL A 21 -1.14 -15.96 2.88
CA VAL A 21 -0.10 -14.93 2.73
C VAL A 21 0.19 -14.26 4.08
N LEU A 22 -0.85 -13.92 4.85
CA LEU A 22 -0.70 -13.32 6.18
C LEU A 22 0.05 -14.26 7.13
N LEU A 23 -0.35 -15.53 7.17
CA LEU A 23 0.30 -16.55 8.01
C LEU A 23 1.76 -16.77 7.61
N LEU A 24 2.07 -16.86 6.31
CA LEU A 24 3.43 -17.00 5.80
C LEU A 24 4.28 -15.76 6.11
N ALA A 25 3.71 -14.55 5.95
CA ALA A 25 4.41 -13.31 6.28
C ALA A 25 4.70 -13.21 7.78
N THR A 26 3.73 -13.59 8.63
CA THR A 26 3.90 -13.60 10.09
C THR A 26 4.95 -14.64 10.51
N TRP A 27 4.87 -15.85 9.96
CA TRP A 27 5.85 -16.90 10.23
C TRP A 27 7.25 -16.50 9.76
N GLY A 28 7.39 -15.94 8.57
CA GLY A 28 8.65 -15.41 8.05
C GLY A 28 9.23 -14.29 8.92
N ALA A 29 8.40 -13.37 9.39
CA ALA A 29 8.80 -12.29 10.29
C ALA A 29 9.30 -12.84 11.64
N HIS A 30 8.64 -13.85 12.21
CA HIS A 30 9.11 -14.53 13.42
C HIS A 30 10.46 -15.25 13.19
N MET A 31 10.62 -15.99 12.08
CA MET A 31 11.90 -16.60 11.73
C MET A 31 13.04 -15.60 11.61
N VAL A 32 12.77 -14.46 10.94
CA VAL A 32 13.76 -13.38 10.82
C VAL A 32 14.12 -12.80 12.18
N ARG A 33 13.12 -12.54 13.04
CA ARG A 33 13.36 -12.04 14.40
C ARG A 33 14.22 -13.00 15.21
N ASP A 34 13.90 -14.29 15.17
CA ASP A 34 14.61 -15.31 15.96
C ASP A 34 16.02 -15.57 15.40
N ALA A 35 16.15 -15.63 14.07
CA ALA A 35 17.44 -15.82 13.40
C ALA A 35 18.41 -14.64 13.61
N LEU A 36 17.89 -13.41 13.65
CA LEU A 36 18.68 -12.20 13.82
C LEU A 36 18.92 -11.86 15.29
N ASN A 37 18.34 -12.62 16.24
CA ASN A 37 18.47 -12.41 17.68
C ASN A 37 18.30 -10.91 18.05
N LEU A 38 17.21 -10.29 17.58
CA LEU A 38 16.95 -8.85 17.66
C LEU A 38 16.68 -8.34 19.09
N GLN A 39 17.13 -9.07 20.11
CA GLN A 39 17.21 -8.54 21.45
C GLN A 39 18.35 -7.52 21.50
N ILE A 40 18.01 -6.26 21.73
CA ILE A 40 18.99 -5.19 21.88
C ILE A 40 19.83 -5.50 23.13
N ARG A 41 21.12 -5.76 22.90
CA ARG A 41 22.13 -5.89 23.95
C ARG A 41 23.21 -4.84 23.72
N PRO A 42 23.94 -4.41 24.74
CA PRO A 42 24.98 -3.39 24.58
C PRO A 42 26.08 -3.75 23.57
N ASP A 43 26.28 -5.03 23.33
CA ASP A 43 27.28 -5.58 22.41
C ASP A 43 26.82 -5.64 20.94
N ASN A 44 25.49 -5.58 20.68
CA ASN A 44 24.93 -5.69 19.32
C ASN A 44 24.07 -4.47 18.88
N GLU A 45 23.98 -3.43 19.68
CA GLU A 45 23.11 -2.28 19.44
C GLU A 45 23.29 -1.64 18.05
N GLN A 46 24.54 -1.42 17.64
CA GLN A 46 24.83 -0.83 16.31
C GLN A 46 24.41 -1.75 15.15
N GLN A 47 24.58 -3.05 15.31
CA GLN A 47 24.20 -4.02 14.27
C GLN A 47 22.68 -4.11 14.15
N VAL A 48 21.97 -4.19 15.26
CA VAL A 48 20.51 -4.21 15.30
C VAL A 48 19.94 -2.92 14.70
N HIS A 49 20.50 -1.76 15.07
CA HIS A 49 20.06 -0.48 14.50
C HIS A 49 20.24 -0.44 12.97
N ARG A 50 21.37 -0.91 12.45
CA ARG A 50 21.63 -1.00 11.00
C ARG A 50 20.61 -1.92 10.31
N ILE A 51 20.29 -3.06 10.88
CA ILE A 51 19.29 -4.01 10.33
C ILE A 51 17.91 -3.38 10.31
N ILE A 52 17.48 -2.69 11.38
CA ILE A 52 16.21 -1.98 11.45
C ILE A 52 16.13 -0.89 10.37
N MET A 53 17.20 -0.10 10.20
CA MET A 53 17.26 0.95 9.19
C MET A 53 17.19 0.39 7.77
N LEU A 54 17.95 -0.66 7.46
CA LEU A 54 17.89 -1.31 6.15
C LEU A 54 16.52 -1.94 5.89
N GLY A 55 15.94 -2.57 6.92
CA GLY A 55 14.59 -3.12 6.86
C GLY A 55 13.54 -2.04 6.59
N ALA A 56 13.65 -0.88 7.25
CA ALA A 56 12.75 0.26 7.04
C ALA A 56 12.85 0.80 5.60
N VAL A 57 14.06 0.96 5.07
CA VAL A 57 14.27 1.42 3.68
C VAL A 57 13.71 0.40 2.69
N ALA A 58 13.98 -0.90 2.89
CA ALA A 58 13.44 -1.97 2.06
C ALA A 58 11.90 -2.01 2.11
N TYR A 59 11.32 -1.84 3.30
CA TYR A 59 9.87 -1.77 3.51
C TYR A 59 9.25 -0.59 2.77
N ILE A 60 9.84 0.63 2.88
CA ILE A 60 9.39 1.82 2.15
C ILE A 60 9.42 1.56 0.63
N GLY A 61 10.53 1.05 0.11
CA GLY A 61 10.67 0.74 -1.30
C GLY A 61 9.67 -0.29 -1.79
N LEU A 62 9.48 -1.37 -1.02
CA LEU A 62 8.54 -2.44 -1.36
C LEU A 62 7.09 -1.94 -1.40
N LEU A 63 6.66 -1.21 -0.36
CA LEU A 63 5.29 -0.71 -0.27
C LEU A 63 4.98 0.42 -1.26
N ALA A 64 5.99 1.12 -1.75
CA ALA A 64 5.81 2.11 -2.81
C ALA A 64 5.47 1.46 -4.17
N LEU A 65 5.77 0.17 -4.35
CA LEU A 65 5.45 -0.55 -5.57
C LEU A 65 3.95 -0.86 -5.66
N PRO A 66 3.37 -0.77 -6.88
CA PRO A 66 1.99 -1.20 -7.11
C PRO A 66 1.77 -2.68 -6.80
N PHE A 67 0.54 -3.02 -6.41
CA PHE A 67 0.07 -4.40 -6.16
C PHE A 67 0.73 -5.12 -4.97
N VAL A 68 1.55 -4.43 -4.19
CA VAL A 68 2.10 -4.99 -2.95
C VAL A 68 1.05 -4.91 -1.84
N PRO A 69 0.81 -6.01 -1.10
CA PRO A 69 -0.18 -6.07 -0.01
C PRO A 69 0.36 -5.39 1.26
N GLY A 70 0.45 -4.05 1.24
CA GLY A 70 1.12 -3.27 2.27
C GLY A 70 0.46 -3.35 3.65
N ALA A 71 -0.88 -3.39 3.70
CA ALA A 71 -1.62 -3.50 4.95
C ALA A 71 -1.34 -4.86 5.62
N GLU A 72 -1.34 -5.93 4.84
CA GLU A 72 -1.09 -7.30 5.32
C GLU A 72 0.34 -7.46 5.83
N ILE A 73 1.33 -6.92 5.10
CA ILE A 73 2.74 -6.94 5.52
C ILE A 73 2.92 -6.11 6.80
N GLY A 74 2.32 -4.92 6.88
CA GLY A 74 2.36 -4.08 8.07
C GLY A 74 1.77 -4.77 9.30
N LEU A 75 0.60 -5.40 9.17
CA LEU A 75 -0.04 -6.18 10.24
C LEU A 75 0.83 -7.38 10.66
N ALA A 76 1.41 -8.12 9.71
CA ALA A 76 2.30 -9.24 10.01
C ALA A 76 3.55 -8.78 10.79
N MET A 77 4.13 -7.65 10.42
CA MET A 77 5.27 -7.08 11.17
C MET A 77 4.84 -6.65 12.58
N LEU A 78 3.70 -6.01 12.72
CA LEU A 78 3.16 -5.62 14.03
C LEU A 78 2.87 -6.84 14.92
N ALA A 79 2.32 -7.90 14.35
CA ALA A 79 2.10 -9.17 15.05
C ALA A 79 3.41 -9.82 15.52
N ALA A 80 4.45 -9.80 14.68
CA ALA A 80 5.73 -10.42 14.97
C ALA A 80 6.58 -9.64 15.98
N PHE A 81 6.62 -8.32 15.88
CA PHE A 81 7.52 -7.46 16.65
C PHE A 81 6.82 -6.66 17.76
N GLY A 82 5.48 -6.66 17.77
CA GLY A 82 4.67 -5.99 18.77
C GLY A 82 4.55 -4.48 18.60
N ALA A 83 3.92 -3.84 19.60
CA ALA A 83 3.57 -2.42 19.56
C ALA A 83 4.79 -1.48 19.53
N ALA A 84 5.96 -1.93 19.97
CA ALA A 84 7.17 -1.11 20.00
C ALA A 84 7.59 -0.59 18.62
N ILE A 85 7.33 -1.34 17.54
CA ILE A 85 7.67 -0.94 16.18
C ILE A 85 6.51 -0.21 15.45
N ALA A 86 5.34 -0.07 16.08
CA ALA A 86 4.17 0.54 15.46
C ALA A 86 4.43 1.97 14.94
N PRO A 87 5.12 2.86 15.67
CA PRO A 87 5.47 4.18 15.15
C PRO A 87 6.37 4.11 13.90
N LEU A 88 7.33 3.18 13.88
CA LEU A 88 8.23 3.00 12.73
C LEU A 88 7.45 2.51 11.51
N ILE A 89 6.62 1.47 11.67
CA ILE A 89 5.76 0.96 10.59
C ILE A 89 4.84 2.05 10.06
N TYR A 90 4.24 2.86 10.94
CA TYR A 90 3.40 3.99 10.55
C TYR A 90 4.17 4.99 9.66
N VAL A 91 5.31 5.47 10.14
CA VAL A 91 6.13 6.44 9.40
C VAL A 91 6.60 5.88 8.06
N CYS A 92 7.07 4.63 8.04
CA CYS A 92 7.50 3.97 6.81
C CYS A 92 6.34 3.77 5.81
N THR A 93 5.14 3.41 6.29
CA THR A 93 3.96 3.26 5.44
C THR A 93 3.53 4.60 4.84
N VAL A 94 3.46 5.66 5.64
CA VAL A 94 3.16 7.01 5.14
C VAL A 94 4.23 7.47 4.15
N ALA A 95 5.51 7.27 4.46
CA ALA A 95 6.63 7.63 3.57
C ALA A 95 6.56 6.88 2.23
N SER A 96 6.26 5.58 2.23
CA SER A 96 6.11 4.79 1.01
C SER A 96 4.97 5.28 0.12
N MET A 97 3.83 5.63 0.73
CA MET A 97 2.68 6.18 0.02
C MET A 97 2.95 7.56 -0.57
N ILE A 98 3.67 8.43 0.17
CA ILE A 98 4.11 9.72 -0.33
C ILE A 98 5.09 9.51 -1.50
N LEU A 99 6.01 8.57 -1.39
CA LEU A 99 6.96 8.24 -2.46
C LEU A 99 6.22 7.79 -3.73
N ALA A 100 5.25 6.88 -3.60
CA ALA A 100 4.44 6.43 -4.72
C ALA A 100 3.61 7.58 -5.35
N TYR A 101 2.99 8.42 -4.52
CA TYR A 101 2.25 9.60 -4.98
C TYR A 101 3.15 10.57 -5.74
N THR A 102 4.33 10.89 -5.21
CA THR A 102 5.27 11.81 -5.84
C THR A 102 5.82 11.24 -7.14
N ALA A 103 6.09 9.93 -7.19
CA ALA A 103 6.44 9.24 -8.42
C ALA A 103 5.36 9.40 -9.49
N GLY A 104 4.10 9.15 -9.16
CA GLY A 104 2.98 9.35 -10.09
C GLY A 104 2.76 10.80 -10.51
N ARG A 105 3.09 11.76 -9.65
CA ARG A 105 2.85 13.19 -9.88
C ARG A 105 3.92 13.87 -10.73
N PHE A 106 5.19 13.51 -10.51
CA PHE A 106 6.33 14.26 -11.02
C PHE A 106 7.18 13.50 -12.04
N LEU A 107 7.16 12.16 -12.03
CA LEU A 107 7.91 11.42 -13.01
C LEU A 107 7.25 11.49 -14.39
N PRO A 108 8.04 11.68 -15.46
CA PRO A 108 7.55 11.51 -16.82
C PRO A 108 6.94 10.11 -17.00
N ILE A 109 5.83 10.06 -17.71
CA ILE A 109 5.07 8.82 -17.91
C ILE A 109 5.93 7.72 -18.55
N ASP A 110 6.78 8.09 -19.50
CA ASP A 110 7.69 7.14 -20.17
C ASP A 110 8.69 6.51 -19.20
N VAL A 111 9.26 7.33 -18.28
CA VAL A 111 10.15 6.83 -17.22
C VAL A 111 9.40 5.89 -16.28
N LEU A 112 8.21 6.28 -15.86
CA LEU A 112 7.38 5.48 -14.97
C LEU A 112 7.01 4.13 -15.62
N ARG A 113 6.59 4.16 -16.88
CA ARG A 113 6.30 2.96 -17.68
C ARG A 113 7.53 2.06 -17.82
N GLN A 114 8.70 2.64 -18.11
CA GLN A 114 9.95 1.89 -18.23
C GLN A 114 10.36 1.24 -16.91
N VAL A 115 10.32 1.95 -15.81
CA VAL A 115 10.60 1.41 -14.46
C VAL A 115 9.66 0.25 -14.14
N LEU A 116 8.35 0.42 -14.32
CA LEU A 116 7.37 -0.62 -14.06
C LEU A 116 7.58 -1.85 -14.98
N SER A 117 7.99 -1.65 -16.23
CA SER A 117 8.28 -2.75 -17.15
C SER A 117 9.53 -3.53 -16.75
N VAL A 118 10.59 -2.84 -16.30
CA VAL A 118 11.83 -3.46 -15.78
C VAL A 118 11.51 -4.29 -14.52
N LEU A 119 10.63 -3.80 -13.66
CA LEU A 119 10.14 -4.51 -12.48
C LEU A 119 9.16 -5.65 -12.82
N ARG A 120 8.92 -5.95 -14.13
CA ARG A 120 7.97 -6.94 -14.62
C ARG A 120 6.51 -6.69 -14.18
N MET A 121 6.17 -5.47 -13.86
CA MET A 121 4.82 -5.04 -13.43
C MET A 121 4.00 -4.58 -14.64
N HIS A 122 3.79 -5.48 -15.61
CA HIS A 122 3.17 -5.17 -16.91
C HIS A 122 1.78 -4.52 -16.77
N ARG A 123 0.94 -5.01 -15.86
CA ARG A 123 -0.39 -4.42 -15.59
C ARG A 123 -0.32 -2.97 -15.15
N ALA A 124 0.63 -2.64 -14.25
CA ALA A 124 0.82 -1.26 -13.81
C ALA A 124 1.35 -0.39 -14.96
N ALA A 125 2.28 -0.90 -15.77
CA ALA A 125 2.81 -0.19 -16.93
C ALA A 125 1.70 0.09 -17.97
N GLU A 126 0.81 -0.86 -18.23
CA GLU A 126 -0.35 -0.70 -19.12
C GLU A 126 -1.33 0.36 -18.62
N LEU A 127 -1.69 0.32 -17.32
CA LEU A 127 -2.58 1.32 -16.71
C LEU A 127 -2.00 2.73 -16.81
N VAL A 128 -0.70 2.88 -16.55
CA VAL A 128 0.01 4.16 -16.72
C VAL A 128 -0.02 4.61 -18.17
N ALA A 129 0.21 3.70 -19.13
CA ALA A 129 0.20 4.02 -20.57
C ALA A 129 -1.21 4.45 -21.04
N GLN A 130 -2.26 3.80 -20.58
CA GLN A 130 -3.65 4.14 -20.90
C GLN A 130 -4.07 5.48 -20.31
N ALA A 131 -3.63 5.78 -19.09
CA ALA A 131 -3.92 7.05 -18.42
C ALA A 131 -3.11 8.24 -18.99
N ALA A 132 -2.03 7.99 -19.70
CA ALA A 132 -1.11 8.99 -20.23
C ALA A 132 -1.76 10.10 -21.08
N PRO A 133 -2.56 9.78 -22.12
CA PRO A 133 -3.15 10.78 -23.00
C PRO A 133 -4.31 11.55 -22.36
N LEU A 134 -4.80 11.11 -21.23
CA LEU A 134 -5.98 11.65 -20.55
C LEU A 134 -5.61 12.69 -19.51
N SER A 135 -6.53 13.56 -19.15
CA SER A 135 -6.34 14.58 -18.12
C SER A 135 -7.47 14.58 -17.09
N GLY A 136 -7.13 14.95 -15.84
CA GLY A 136 -8.11 15.20 -14.79
C GLY A 136 -9.11 14.06 -14.57
N GLU A 137 -10.39 14.36 -14.72
CA GLU A 137 -11.49 13.42 -14.45
C GLU A 137 -11.54 12.24 -15.41
N ASP A 138 -11.19 12.44 -16.70
CA ASP A 138 -11.14 11.36 -17.70
C ASP A 138 -10.10 10.29 -17.33
N ARG A 139 -8.97 10.74 -16.80
CA ARG A 139 -7.92 9.85 -16.29
C ARG A 139 -8.41 9.00 -15.12
N VAL A 140 -9.15 9.61 -14.20
CA VAL A 140 -9.78 8.88 -13.09
C VAL A 140 -10.85 7.93 -13.60
N ALA A 141 -11.64 8.31 -14.58
CA ALA A 141 -12.65 7.44 -15.18
C ALA A 141 -12.04 6.17 -15.78
N THR A 142 -10.95 6.31 -16.52
CA THR A 142 -10.21 5.16 -17.10
C THR A 142 -9.61 4.26 -16.02
N LEU A 143 -9.05 4.85 -14.96
CA LEU A 143 -8.47 4.10 -13.85
C LEU A 143 -9.52 3.35 -13.01
N LEU A 144 -10.76 3.82 -13.04
CA LEU A 144 -11.91 3.20 -12.36
C LEU A 144 -12.86 2.51 -13.38
N GLU A 145 -12.33 2.07 -14.50
CA GLU A 145 -13.11 1.41 -15.54
C GLU A 145 -13.91 0.22 -14.97
N GLY A 146 -15.17 0.14 -15.37
CA GLY A 146 -16.12 -0.86 -14.85
C GLY A 146 -16.98 -0.38 -13.67
N GLN A 147 -16.77 0.83 -13.15
CA GLN A 147 -17.62 1.41 -12.11
C GLN A 147 -18.78 2.23 -12.71
N SER A 148 -19.88 2.34 -11.95
CA SER A 148 -21.02 3.15 -12.41
C SER A 148 -20.66 4.64 -12.45
N ALA A 149 -21.23 5.38 -13.40
CA ALA A 149 -21.06 6.84 -13.52
C ALA A 149 -21.43 7.62 -12.24
N ARG A 150 -22.30 7.04 -11.40
CA ARG A 150 -22.69 7.61 -10.11
C ARG A 150 -21.58 7.43 -9.08
N ALA A 151 -20.97 6.24 -9.03
CA ALA A 151 -19.82 5.96 -8.16
C ALA A 151 -18.62 6.82 -8.52
N LEU A 152 -18.35 6.99 -9.81
CA LEU A 152 -17.27 7.85 -10.30
C LEU A 152 -17.45 9.30 -9.86
N ARG A 153 -18.65 9.90 -10.08
CA ARG A 153 -18.95 11.27 -9.62
C ARG A 153 -18.80 11.43 -8.11
N LEU A 154 -19.23 10.44 -7.35
CA LEU A 154 -19.08 10.45 -5.88
C LEU A 154 -17.59 10.37 -5.48
N ALA A 155 -16.82 9.50 -6.12
CA ALA A 155 -15.39 9.35 -5.87
C ALA A 155 -14.61 10.65 -6.17
N VAL A 156 -14.92 11.34 -7.27
CA VAL A 156 -14.30 12.63 -7.61
C VAL A 156 -14.71 13.73 -6.63
N ARG A 157 -16.00 13.81 -6.28
CA ARG A 157 -16.52 14.80 -5.33
C ARG A 157 -15.92 14.65 -3.94
N TYR A 158 -15.81 13.42 -3.44
CA TYR A 158 -15.28 13.08 -2.12
C TYR A 158 -13.92 12.38 -2.24
N ARG A 159 -13.06 12.81 -3.16
CA ARG A 159 -11.83 12.15 -3.57
C ARG A 159 -10.90 11.76 -2.40
N TYR A 160 -10.79 12.60 -1.38
CA TYR A 160 -9.94 12.31 -0.21
C TYR A 160 -10.55 11.21 0.67
N VAL A 161 -11.87 11.21 0.86
CA VAL A 161 -12.55 10.13 1.59
C VAL A 161 -12.47 8.83 0.79
N ALA A 162 -12.70 8.88 -0.52
CA ALA A 162 -12.56 7.72 -1.40
C ALA A 162 -11.13 7.16 -1.37
N LEU A 163 -10.12 8.03 -1.37
CA LEU A 163 -8.72 7.65 -1.24
C LEU A 163 -8.44 6.96 0.10
N ALA A 164 -8.90 7.54 1.21
CA ALA A 164 -8.75 6.97 2.54
C ALA A 164 -9.40 5.59 2.65
N VAL A 165 -10.61 5.43 2.10
CA VAL A 165 -11.32 4.14 2.07
C VAL A 165 -10.57 3.13 1.20
N ALA A 166 -10.15 3.52 -0.01
CA ALA A 166 -9.44 2.63 -0.94
C ALA A 166 -8.14 2.07 -0.34
N VAL A 167 -7.35 2.94 0.32
CA VAL A 167 -6.09 2.55 0.95
C VAL A 167 -6.33 1.58 2.12
N ASN A 168 -7.41 1.75 2.88
CA ASN A 168 -7.74 0.90 4.04
C ASN A 168 -8.62 -0.31 3.70
N THR A 169 -9.02 -0.48 2.44
CA THR A 169 -9.83 -1.64 2.06
C THR A 169 -8.98 -2.91 2.10
N PRO A 170 -9.36 -3.93 2.87
CA PRO A 170 -8.67 -5.22 2.86
C PRO A 170 -8.62 -5.82 1.46
N GLY A 171 -7.47 -6.36 1.06
CA GLY A 171 -7.28 -6.90 -0.29
C GLY A 171 -7.13 -5.82 -1.38
N ASN A 172 -6.82 -4.57 -1.03
CA ASN A 172 -6.61 -3.49 -1.98
C ASN A 172 -5.45 -3.77 -2.97
N SER A 173 -4.60 -4.74 -2.68
CA SER A 173 -3.55 -5.21 -3.61
C SER A 173 -4.09 -5.64 -4.98
N ILE A 174 -5.38 -6.06 -5.07
CA ILE A 174 -6.04 -6.40 -6.34
C ILE A 174 -6.23 -5.16 -7.22
N ILE A 175 -6.53 -4.01 -6.61
CA ILE A 175 -6.77 -2.73 -7.30
C ILE A 175 -5.53 -1.84 -7.36
N GLY A 176 -4.38 -2.34 -6.91
CA GLY A 176 -3.11 -1.63 -6.98
C GLY A 176 -2.30 -1.62 -5.69
N GLY A 177 -2.86 -2.02 -4.56
CA GLY A 177 -2.24 -1.87 -3.24
C GLY A 177 -2.12 -0.40 -2.82
N GLY A 178 -1.63 -0.15 -1.62
CA GLY A 178 -1.41 1.22 -1.14
C GLY A 178 -0.53 2.04 -2.08
N GLY A 179 0.60 1.48 -2.53
CA GLY A 179 1.51 2.12 -3.47
C GLY A 179 0.88 2.40 -4.83
N GLY A 180 0.17 1.43 -5.42
CA GLY A 180 -0.49 1.61 -6.71
C GLY A 180 -1.62 2.64 -6.66
N ILE A 181 -2.47 2.61 -5.63
CA ILE A 181 -3.53 3.59 -5.42
C ILE A 181 -2.93 5.00 -5.33
N MET A 182 -1.82 5.16 -4.60
CA MET A 182 -1.15 6.45 -4.45
C MET A 182 -0.45 6.91 -5.71
N LEU A 183 0.17 5.99 -6.45
CA LEU A 183 0.73 6.26 -7.77
C LEU A 183 -0.34 6.81 -8.72
N MET A 184 -1.50 6.16 -8.77
CA MET A 184 -2.63 6.59 -9.60
C MET A 184 -3.23 7.93 -9.13
N ALA A 185 -3.30 8.16 -7.82
CA ALA A 185 -3.72 9.44 -7.27
C ALA A 185 -2.77 10.57 -7.72
N GLY A 186 -1.46 10.34 -7.68
CA GLY A 186 -0.45 11.26 -8.20
C GLY A 186 -0.59 11.52 -9.70
N LEU A 187 -0.72 10.45 -10.48
CA LEU A 187 -0.86 10.49 -11.93
C LEU A 187 -2.12 11.21 -12.39
N SER A 188 -3.24 11.06 -11.65
CA SER A 188 -4.53 11.67 -11.99
C SER A 188 -4.49 13.20 -12.01
N GLY A 189 -3.63 13.80 -11.22
CA GLY A 189 -3.48 15.26 -11.14
C GLY A 189 -4.58 15.99 -10.36
N ILE A 190 -5.66 15.31 -9.93
CA ILE A 190 -6.80 15.96 -9.23
C ILE A 190 -6.59 16.10 -7.71
N PHE A 191 -5.57 15.46 -7.17
CA PHE A 191 -5.24 15.49 -5.74
C PHE A 191 -4.18 16.54 -5.46
N SER A 192 -4.44 17.44 -4.50
CA SER A 192 -3.42 18.39 -4.03
C SER A 192 -2.43 17.69 -3.09
N PRO A 193 -1.12 17.97 -3.17
CA PRO A 193 -0.12 17.25 -2.37
C PRO A 193 -0.37 17.32 -0.87
N LEU A 194 -0.60 18.52 -0.34
CA LEU A 194 -0.75 18.73 1.10
C LEU A 194 -1.98 18.01 1.67
N ALA A 195 -3.14 18.13 1.00
CA ALA A 195 -4.35 17.44 1.45
C ALA A 195 -4.22 15.91 1.31
N THR A 196 -3.49 15.44 0.31
CA THR A 196 -3.21 14.00 0.14
C THR A 196 -2.35 13.46 1.27
N ILE A 197 -1.27 14.16 1.63
CA ILE A 197 -0.41 13.78 2.76
C ILE A 197 -1.21 13.72 4.06
N ALA A 198 -2.02 14.76 4.34
CA ALA A 198 -2.88 14.79 5.52
C ALA A 198 -3.89 13.62 5.52
N THR A 199 -4.50 13.34 4.38
CA THR A 199 -5.46 12.23 4.23
C THR A 199 -4.80 10.89 4.52
N ILE A 200 -3.61 10.63 3.98
CA ILE A 200 -2.89 9.37 4.20
C ILE A 200 -2.49 9.23 5.66
N ALA A 201 -1.91 10.29 6.23
CA ALA A 201 -1.49 10.28 7.63
C ALA A 201 -2.66 9.93 8.56
N LEU A 202 -3.84 10.53 8.32
CA LEU A 202 -5.05 10.19 9.07
C LEU A 202 -5.58 8.80 8.75
N ALA A 203 -5.61 8.42 7.48
CA ALA A 203 -6.17 7.13 7.05
C ALA A 203 -5.41 5.92 7.58
N VAL A 204 -4.08 6.01 7.66
CA VAL A 204 -3.20 4.90 8.10
C VAL A 204 -3.04 4.87 9.63
N SER A 205 -3.37 5.96 10.34
CA SER A 205 -3.13 6.09 11.78
C SER A 205 -3.91 5.13 12.70
N PRO A 206 -5.16 4.67 12.39
CA PRO A 206 -5.97 3.93 13.36
C PRO A 206 -5.32 2.66 13.90
N VAL A 207 -4.69 1.85 13.05
CA VAL A 207 -4.08 0.58 13.47
C VAL A 207 -2.85 0.81 14.37
N PRO A 208 -1.83 1.61 13.97
CA PRO A 208 -0.70 1.92 14.84
C PRO A 208 -1.10 2.58 16.14
N LEU A 209 -2.06 3.52 16.12
CA LEU A 209 -2.56 4.17 17.34
C LEU A 209 -3.26 3.17 18.25
N ALA A 210 -4.11 2.31 17.73
CA ALA A 210 -4.77 1.27 18.51
C ALA A 210 -3.74 0.37 19.20
N MET A 211 -2.66 -0.02 18.54
CA MET A 211 -1.61 -0.83 19.15
C MET A 211 -0.85 -0.10 20.26
N VAL A 212 -0.53 1.19 20.06
CA VAL A 212 0.21 1.98 21.04
C VAL A 212 -0.65 2.27 22.27
N PHE A 213 -1.92 2.67 22.09
CA PHE A 213 -2.77 3.10 23.21
C PHE A 213 -3.46 1.95 23.94
N PHE A 214 -3.87 0.92 23.22
CA PHE A 214 -4.62 -0.20 23.81
C PHE A 214 -3.76 -1.44 24.08
N GLY A 215 -2.47 -1.40 23.73
CA GLY A 215 -1.56 -2.52 23.94
C GLY A 215 -2.02 -3.81 23.25
N LEU A 216 -2.76 -3.69 22.14
CA LEU A 216 -3.29 -4.84 21.43
C LEU A 216 -2.11 -5.71 20.94
N ARG A 217 -2.08 -6.95 21.40
CA ARG A 217 -1.18 -8.00 20.93
C ARG A 217 -2.03 -8.94 20.08
N PHE A 218 -1.69 -9.03 18.81
CA PHE A 218 -2.30 -10.01 17.90
C PHE A 218 -1.55 -11.34 17.95
#